data_f0d82af3249c522da595797981a576b1
#
_entry.id   f0d82af3249c522da595797981a576b1
#
_cell.length_a   1.000
_cell.length_b   1.000
_cell.length_c   1.000
_cell.angle_alpha   90.00
_cell.angle_beta   90.00
_cell.angle_gamma   90.00
#
_symmetry.space_group_name_H-M   'P 1'
#
loop_
_entity.id
_entity.type
_entity.pdbx_description
1 polymer ?
#
loop_
_entity_poly.entity_id
_entity_poly.type
_entity_poly.pdbx_seq_one_letter_code
_entity_poly.pdbx_strand_id
1 'polypeptide(L)'
;MLSFILILLLTTIAFQNSLAVEGETQDVGYTIKMRVTYSNPVNGTRIWNLTEEDRTIGLFMNNTWQRVQLMSYSYPLEALKVDENGNSIAVLSFPKSELKPGENVSFSVMYYALSKPRSIPNIIENASETLERIPADLSRKYCREEGPWLVNEPELRELAHNLAENETRVLTIVKKFVAWIRDNIRYEFYESYLYPNETYAKLQGACADQATLFITLCRIYGIPAYLQAGCIYLPETQTSETYYGGRMTESLKQIGWHAWAIAYVPPWGWLPVDLTYVIGGFDDPFNAIKGGAVTFQRTIQYLNFTQTDYVASSREDRSFLMNNYFYVYIEDEMILDPSPEPPKPPEPPSDETQGKPRLISVLIVAAAVGVTLTGASMIVFVLYVRKAKKEKLSE
;
A
#
# COMPACT_ATOMS: atom_id res chain seq x y z
N MET A 1 -30.66 5.40 8.50
CA MET A 1 -29.55 5.78 7.62
C MET A 1 -28.84 7.10 7.99
N LEU A 2 -29.25 7.82 9.03
CA LEU A 2 -28.56 9.08 9.45
C LEU A 2 -27.58 8.91 10.62
N SER A 3 -27.54 7.76 11.29
CA SER A 3 -26.72 7.59 12.51
C SER A 3 -25.27 7.19 12.25
N PHE A 4 -24.95 6.59 11.11
CA PHE A 4 -23.58 6.14 10.81
C PHE A 4 -22.65 7.26 10.33
N ILE A 5 -23.20 8.28 9.65
CA ILE A 5 -22.42 9.45 9.19
C ILE A 5 -21.96 10.33 10.37
N LEU A 6 -22.71 10.35 11.46
CA LEU A 6 -22.39 11.17 12.62
C LEU A 6 -21.23 10.63 13.47
N ILE A 7 -21.03 9.30 13.47
CA ILE A 7 -19.95 8.67 14.25
C ILE A 7 -18.59 8.86 13.56
N LEU A 8 -18.54 8.82 12.23
CA LEU A 8 -17.30 9.05 11.49
C LEU A 8 -16.85 10.52 11.57
N LEU A 9 -17.79 11.47 11.56
CA LEU A 9 -17.51 12.91 11.72
C LEU A 9 -17.09 13.28 13.15
N LEU A 10 -17.64 12.62 14.18
CA LEU A 10 -17.26 12.87 15.56
C LEU A 10 -15.89 12.28 15.92
N THR A 11 -15.48 11.19 15.32
CA THR A 11 -14.13 10.64 15.51
C THR A 11 -13.06 11.49 14.84
N THR A 12 -13.33 12.11 13.70
CA THR A 12 -12.39 13.03 13.05
C THR A 12 -12.22 14.35 13.81
N ILE A 13 -13.26 14.89 14.42
CA ILE A 13 -13.20 16.15 15.20
C ILE A 13 -12.54 15.95 16.57
N ALA A 14 -12.77 14.83 17.26
CA ALA A 14 -12.10 14.51 18.51
C ALA A 14 -10.60 14.22 18.32
N PHE A 15 -10.17 13.70 17.15
CA PHE A 15 -8.78 13.41 16.82
C PHE A 15 -7.96 14.67 16.50
N GLN A 16 -8.58 15.76 16.07
CA GLN A 16 -7.86 17.00 15.75
C GLN A 16 -7.27 17.70 16.98
N ASN A 17 -7.81 17.49 18.18
CA ASN A 17 -7.42 18.23 19.38
C ASN A 17 -6.39 17.55 20.28
N SER A 18 -5.96 16.33 20.01
CA SER A 18 -5.00 15.62 20.89
C SER A 18 -3.62 15.34 20.30
N LEU A 19 -3.32 15.79 19.10
CA LEU A 19 -2.10 15.40 18.36
C LEU A 19 -1.33 16.59 17.74
N ALA A 20 -1.28 17.72 18.43
CA ALA A 20 -0.11 18.58 18.30
C ALA A 20 1.03 17.87 19.08
N VAL A 21 1.62 16.84 18.48
CA VAL A 21 2.82 16.19 19.01
C VAL A 21 3.96 17.19 18.84
N GLU A 22 4.47 17.72 19.96
CA GLU A 22 5.79 18.32 20.02
C GLU A 22 6.76 17.39 19.28
N GLY A 23 7.62 17.94 18.42
CA GLY A 23 8.41 17.23 17.42
C GLY A 23 8.96 15.91 17.95
N GLU A 24 8.51 14.82 17.35
CA GLU A 24 8.98 13.47 17.65
C GLU A 24 10.49 13.43 17.50
N THR A 25 11.20 13.24 18.61
CA THR A 25 12.68 13.28 18.63
C THR A 25 13.31 11.92 18.85
N GLN A 26 12.50 10.89 19.13
CA GLN A 26 12.96 9.53 19.44
C GLN A 26 12.35 8.51 18.47
N ASP A 27 13.09 7.42 18.27
CA ASP A 27 12.61 6.28 17.53
C ASP A 27 11.44 5.60 18.27
N VAL A 28 10.45 5.10 17.53
CA VAL A 28 9.27 4.40 18.07
C VAL A 28 9.17 3.01 17.46
N GLY A 29 8.98 2.01 18.32
CA GLY A 29 8.82 0.61 17.91
C GLY A 29 7.34 0.24 17.71
N TYR A 30 7.10 -0.62 16.72
CA TYR A 30 5.79 -1.24 16.49
C TYR A 30 5.94 -2.72 16.17
N THR A 31 5.08 -3.54 16.75
CA THR A 31 4.90 -4.93 16.33
C THR A 31 3.68 -5.01 15.43
N ILE A 32 3.86 -5.52 14.20
CA ILE A 32 2.79 -5.71 13.22
C ILE A 32 2.58 -7.21 13.05
N LYS A 33 1.38 -7.68 13.34
CA LYS A 33 0.97 -9.06 13.15
C LYS A 33 -0.05 -9.14 12.03
N MET A 34 0.15 -10.07 11.11
CA MET A 34 -0.73 -10.29 9.99
C MET A 34 -1.02 -11.78 9.88
N ARG A 35 -2.31 -12.13 9.77
CA ARG A 35 -2.77 -13.51 9.57
C ARG A 35 -3.73 -13.58 8.41
N VAL A 36 -3.56 -14.58 7.56
CA VAL A 36 -4.51 -14.89 6.49
C VAL A 36 -4.94 -16.35 6.62
N THR A 37 -6.23 -16.59 6.45
CA THR A 37 -6.81 -17.93 6.37
C THR A 37 -7.58 -18.07 5.07
N TYR A 38 -7.18 -19.03 4.24
CA TYR A 38 -7.93 -19.48 3.08
C TYR A 38 -8.80 -20.66 3.48
N SER A 39 -10.06 -20.65 3.10
CA SER A 39 -11.03 -21.68 3.47
C SER A 39 -11.90 -22.10 2.29
N ASN A 40 -11.93 -23.40 2.04
CA ASN A 40 -12.86 -24.03 1.12
C ASN A 40 -14.01 -24.66 1.96
N PRO A 41 -15.26 -24.19 1.85
CA PRO A 41 -16.34 -24.63 2.73
C PRO A 41 -16.70 -26.10 2.51
N VAL A 42 -17.29 -26.74 3.52
CA VAL A 42 -17.67 -28.17 3.49
C VAL A 42 -18.63 -28.51 2.35
N ASN A 43 -19.51 -27.59 2.00
CA ASN A 43 -20.45 -27.72 0.88
C ASN A 43 -19.88 -27.24 -0.47
N GLY A 44 -18.59 -26.95 -0.52
CA GLY A 44 -17.88 -26.59 -1.74
C GLY A 44 -17.90 -27.75 -2.75
N THR A 45 -17.91 -27.42 -4.03
CA THR A 45 -17.87 -28.40 -5.13
C THR A 45 -16.58 -28.35 -5.93
N ARG A 46 -15.68 -27.41 -5.60
CA ARG A 46 -14.43 -27.17 -6.30
C ARG A 46 -13.23 -27.34 -5.37
N ILE A 47 -12.08 -27.63 -5.94
CA ILE A 47 -10.79 -27.64 -5.26
C ILE A 47 -10.15 -26.28 -5.47
N TRP A 48 -9.62 -25.67 -4.40
CA TRP A 48 -8.76 -24.50 -4.51
C TRP A 48 -7.30 -24.95 -4.67
N ASN A 49 -6.78 -24.86 -5.86
CA ASN A 49 -5.35 -25.09 -6.11
C ASN A 49 -4.56 -23.86 -5.63
N LEU A 50 -3.76 -24.03 -4.58
CA LEU A 50 -2.93 -22.99 -4.02
C LEU A 50 -1.70 -22.77 -4.90
N THR A 51 -1.56 -21.55 -5.38
CA THR A 51 -0.46 -21.16 -6.27
C THR A 51 0.70 -20.53 -5.46
N GLU A 52 1.77 -20.11 -6.14
CA GLU A 52 2.84 -19.35 -5.48
C GLU A 52 2.28 -18.02 -4.93
N GLU A 53 1.34 -17.43 -5.64
CA GLU A 53 0.71 -16.18 -5.27
C GLU A 53 -0.02 -16.29 -3.92
N ASP A 54 -0.78 -17.38 -3.70
CA ASP A 54 -1.53 -17.60 -2.45
C ASP A 54 -0.61 -17.71 -1.21
N ARG A 55 0.68 -17.92 -1.39
CA ARG A 55 1.68 -18.08 -0.32
C ARG A 55 2.80 -17.06 -0.37
N THR A 56 2.65 -16.01 -1.18
CA THR A 56 3.59 -14.90 -1.26
C THR A 56 3.16 -13.78 -0.31
N ILE A 57 4.11 -13.24 0.43
CA ILE A 57 3.92 -12.11 1.35
C ILE A 57 4.81 -10.94 0.97
N GLY A 58 4.31 -9.72 1.14
CA GLY A 58 5.13 -8.52 1.04
C GLY A 58 6.05 -8.37 2.26
N LEU A 59 7.22 -7.84 2.03
CA LEU A 59 8.12 -7.45 3.10
C LEU A 59 8.12 -5.93 3.21
N PHE A 60 7.89 -5.40 4.42
CA PHE A 60 7.97 -3.98 4.67
C PHE A 60 9.33 -3.43 4.27
N MET A 61 9.34 -2.24 3.68
CA MET A 61 10.57 -1.64 3.21
C MET A 61 11.47 -1.15 4.36
N ASN A 62 12.77 -1.10 4.05
CA ASN A 62 13.77 -0.42 4.87
C ASN A 62 14.26 0.84 4.16
N ASN A 63 14.23 1.98 4.85
CA ASN A 63 14.67 3.27 4.32
C ASN A 63 15.17 4.20 5.42
N THR A 64 15.32 5.48 5.14
CA THR A 64 15.81 6.46 6.11
C THR A 64 14.86 6.71 7.27
N TRP A 65 13.56 6.43 7.08
CA TRP A 65 12.49 6.70 8.06
C TRP A 65 12.06 5.49 8.86
N GLN A 66 12.43 4.29 8.44
CA GLN A 66 12.05 3.07 9.13
C GLN A 66 13.02 1.92 8.90
N ARG A 67 13.12 1.06 9.90
CA ARG A 67 13.74 -0.26 9.80
C ARG A 67 12.72 -1.31 10.20
N VAL A 68 12.50 -2.28 9.33
CA VAL A 68 11.52 -3.34 9.60
C VAL A 68 12.21 -4.70 9.47
N GLN A 69 11.94 -5.55 10.45
CA GLN A 69 12.46 -6.92 10.51
C GLN A 69 11.30 -7.90 10.57
N LEU A 70 11.33 -8.93 9.74
CA LEU A 70 10.44 -10.08 9.86
C LEU A 70 10.89 -10.92 11.04
N MET A 71 10.06 -11.00 12.10
CA MET A 71 10.38 -11.65 13.38
C MET A 71 9.97 -13.10 13.42
N SER A 72 8.80 -13.41 12.89
CA SER A 72 8.30 -14.79 12.84
C SER A 72 7.35 -15.01 11.66
N TYR A 73 7.24 -16.26 11.28
CA TYR A 73 6.36 -16.75 10.23
C TYR A 73 5.96 -18.19 10.53
N SER A 74 4.71 -18.55 10.19
CA SER A 74 4.16 -19.86 10.54
C SER A 74 4.64 -21.00 9.65
N TYR A 75 5.13 -20.71 8.44
CA TYR A 75 5.68 -21.68 7.49
C TYR A 75 7.06 -21.23 6.99
N PRO A 76 8.00 -22.17 6.76
CA PRO A 76 9.34 -21.83 6.28
C PRO A 76 9.32 -20.94 5.02
N LEU A 77 10.32 -20.07 4.90
CA LEU A 77 10.54 -19.31 3.70
C LEU A 77 11.13 -20.20 2.60
N GLU A 78 10.42 -20.29 1.47
CA GLU A 78 10.89 -21.03 0.30
C GLU A 78 11.80 -20.15 -0.58
N ALA A 79 11.45 -18.87 -0.75
CA ALA A 79 12.20 -17.93 -1.56
C ALA A 79 12.05 -16.49 -1.06
N LEU A 80 13.09 -15.68 -1.30
CA LEU A 80 13.05 -14.23 -1.24
C LEU A 80 13.21 -13.71 -2.67
N LYS A 81 12.36 -12.79 -3.09
CA LYS A 81 12.32 -12.26 -4.45
C LYS A 81 12.14 -10.75 -4.43
N VAL A 82 12.35 -10.13 -5.57
CA VAL A 82 11.96 -8.76 -5.85
C VAL A 82 10.89 -8.81 -6.95
N ASP A 83 9.79 -8.11 -6.74
CA ASP A 83 8.69 -8.02 -7.70
C ASP A 83 8.99 -7.00 -8.81
N GLU A 84 8.09 -6.86 -9.77
CA GLU A 84 8.23 -5.95 -10.90
C GLU A 84 8.20 -4.46 -10.50
N ASN A 85 7.66 -4.14 -9.32
CA ASN A 85 7.69 -2.78 -8.77
C ASN A 85 8.96 -2.48 -7.97
N GLY A 86 9.81 -3.48 -7.74
CA GLY A 86 11.01 -3.38 -6.92
C GLY A 86 10.77 -3.66 -5.44
N ASN A 87 9.61 -4.18 -5.05
CA ASN A 87 9.33 -4.56 -3.67
C ASN A 87 9.99 -5.88 -3.32
N SER A 88 10.49 -5.99 -2.10
CA SER A 88 10.91 -7.26 -1.54
C SER A 88 9.70 -8.11 -1.15
N ILE A 89 9.72 -9.39 -1.54
CA ILE A 89 8.65 -10.34 -1.26
C ILE A 89 9.24 -11.67 -0.78
N ALA A 90 8.47 -12.43 -0.01
CA ALA A 90 8.84 -13.76 0.43
C ALA A 90 7.75 -14.77 0.08
N VAL A 91 8.17 -15.97 -0.34
CA VAL A 91 7.29 -17.10 -0.62
C VAL A 91 7.35 -18.07 0.55
N LEU A 92 6.18 -18.42 1.09
CA LEU A 92 6.05 -19.38 2.20
C LEU A 92 5.88 -20.80 1.66
N SER A 93 6.47 -21.78 2.34
CA SER A 93 6.33 -23.20 1.99
C SER A 93 5.12 -23.79 2.71
N PHE A 94 3.94 -23.74 2.08
CA PHE A 94 2.72 -24.31 2.66
C PHE A 94 2.76 -25.84 2.69
N PRO A 95 2.15 -26.49 3.71
CA PRO A 95 2.08 -27.94 3.82
C PRO A 95 1.12 -28.59 2.81
N LYS A 96 0.32 -27.79 2.11
CA LYS A 96 -0.68 -28.22 1.13
C LYS A 96 -0.54 -27.41 -0.16
N SER A 97 -0.75 -28.08 -1.28
CA SER A 97 -0.85 -27.44 -2.61
C SER A 97 -2.28 -27.20 -3.07
N GLU A 98 -3.27 -27.74 -2.33
CA GLU A 98 -4.69 -27.61 -2.63
C GLU A 98 -5.53 -27.62 -1.36
N LEU A 99 -6.72 -27.03 -1.43
CA LEU A 99 -7.76 -27.14 -0.40
C LEU A 99 -8.99 -27.81 -0.99
N LYS A 100 -9.32 -29.01 -0.50
CA LYS A 100 -10.57 -29.71 -0.80
C LYS A 100 -11.73 -29.13 0.01
N PRO A 101 -12.98 -29.40 -0.36
CA PRO A 101 -14.13 -28.99 0.44
C PRO A 101 -13.98 -29.39 1.92
N GLY A 102 -14.20 -28.42 2.81
CA GLY A 102 -14.02 -28.57 4.26
C GLY A 102 -12.59 -28.29 4.76
N GLU A 103 -11.64 -28.01 3.86
CA GLU A 103 -10.25 -27.72 4.27
C GLU A 103 -9.95 -26.23 4.34
N ASN A 104 -8.99 -25.90 5.16
CA ASN A 104 -8.40 -24.55 5.24
C ASN A 104 -6.87 -24.61 5.41
N VAL A 105 -6.23 -23.48 5.17
CA VAL A 105 -4.85 -23.21 5.54
C VAL A 105 -4.77 -21.81 6.11
N SER A 106 -4.08 -21.66 7.24
CA SER A 106 -3.85 -20.38 7.88
C SER A 106 -2.36 -20.13 8.03
N PHE A 107 -1.92 -18.94 7.68
CA PHE A 107 -0.55 -18.52 7.95
C PHE A 107 -0.53 -17.16 8.64
N SER A 108 0.54 -16.91 9.37
CA SER A 108 0.77 -15.64 10.05
C SER A 108 2.22 -15.23 9.92
N VAL A 109 2.42 -13.93 9.91
CA VAL A 109 3.74 -13.29 9.94
C VAL A 109 3.73 -12.17 10.97
N MET A 110 4.88 -11.90 11.56
CA MET A 110 5.07 -10.85 12.54
C MET A 110 6.30 -10.04 12.18
N TYR A 111 6.14 -8.73 12.14
CA TYR A 111 7.21 -7.78 11.90
C TYR A 111 7.43 -6.92 13.13
N TYR A 112 8.67 -6.53 13.35
CA TYR A 112 9.02 -5.41 14.22
C TYR A 112 9.47 -4.24 13.34
N ALA A 113 8.84 -3.09 13.53
CA ALA A 113 9.12 -1.87 12.81
C ALA A 113 9.64 -0.79 13.76
N LEU A 114 10.87 -0.35 13.56
CA LEU A 114 11.43 0.81 14.22
C LEU A 114 11.21 2.03 13.31
N SER A 115 10.31 2.92 13.71
CA SER A 115 10.02 4.16 12.99
C SER A 115 10.80 5.32 13.58
N LYS A 116 11.47 6.07 12.71
CA LYS A 116 12.30 7.21 13.06
C LYS A 116 11.53 8.53 12.92
N PRO A 117 11.94 9.57 13.62
CA PRO A 117 11.45 10.93 13.38
C PRO A 117 11.56 11.29 11.89
N ARG A 118 10.54 11.97 11.36
CA ARG A 118 10.44 12.31 9.95
C ARG A 118 10.58 13.80 9.74
N SER A 119 11.45 14.19 8.83
CA SER A 119 11.56 15.56 8.36
C SER A 119 11.16 15.64 6.89
N ILE A 120 10.26 16.55 6.58
CA ILE A 120 9.90 16.87 5.19
C ILE A 120 10.80 18.03 4.76
N PRO A 121 11.27 18.02 3.50
CA PRO A 121 12.02 19.15 2.96
C PRO A 121 11.26 20.47 3.13
N ASN A 122 11.97 21.57 3.32
CA ASN A 122 11.34 22.89 3.30
C ASN A 122 10.88 23.20 1.86
N ILE A 123 9.62 22.93 1.59
CA ILE A 123 9.00 23.12 0.28
C ILE A 123 8.52 24.56 0.16
N ILE A 124 9.15 25.32 -0.72
CA ILE A 124 8.85 26.73 -1.00
C ILE A 124 8.37 26.84 -2.44
N GLU A 125 7.18 27.37 -2.66
CA GLU A 125 6.52 27.40 -3.98
C GLU A 125 7.40 28.01 -5.07
N ASN A 126 8.02 29.15 -4.77
CA ASN A 126 8.88 29.87 -5.72
C ASN A 126 10.22 29.15 -6.05
N ALA A 127 10.58 28.13 -5.28
CA ALA A 127 11.77 27.31 -5.53
C ALA A 127 11.47 26.10 -6.43
N SER A 128 10.21 25.88 -6.82
CA SER A 128 9.86 24.79 -7.74
C SER A 128 10.54 25.00 -9.10
N GLU A 129 11.15 23.95 -9.59
CA GLU A 129 11.69 23.91 -10.95
C GLU A 129 10.61 23.48 -11.97
N THR A 130 10.97 23.56 -13.25
CA THR A 130 10.07 23.28 -14.38
C THR A 130 10.12 21.81 -14.80
N LEU A 131 9.17 21.41 -15.66
CA LEU A 131 9.10 20.05 -16.25
C LEU A 131 10.41 19.63 -16.93
N GLU A 132 11.14 20.57 -17.53
CA GLU A 132 12.43 20.33 -18.20
C GLU A 132 13.51 19.81 -17.25
N ARG A 133 13.36 20.03 -15.95
CA ARG A 133 14.31 19.58 -14.91
C ARG A 133 14.00 18.16 -14.42
N ILE A 134 12.95 17.56 -14.91
CA ILE A 134 12.65 16.14 -14.62
C ILE A 134 13.60 15.27 -15.44
N PRO A 135 14.33 14.34 -14.80
CA PRO A 135 15.21 13.41 -15.51
C PRO A 135 14.43 12.59 -16.55
N ALA A 136 14.92 12.58 -17.80
CA ALA A 136 14.22 11.94 -18.92
C ALA A 136 14.04 10.41 -18.76
N ASP A 137 14.90 9.76 -18.00
CA ASP A 137 14.77 8.34 -17.65
C ASP A 137 13.60 8.09 -16.69
N LEU A 138 13.34 9.00 -15.74
CA LEU A 138 12.18 8.92 -14.87
C LEU A 138 10.88 9.13 -15.66
N SER A 139 10.82 10.12 -16.56
CA SER A 139 9.65 10.32 -17.41
C SER A 139 9.39 9.10 -18.29
N ARG A 140 10.41 8.54 -18.92
CA ARG A 140 10.27 7.30 -19.71
C ARG A 140 9.80 6.11 -18.90
N LYS A 141 10.22 5.99 -17.64
CA LYS A 141 9.86 4.88 -16.78
C LYS A 141 8.43 5.01 -16.22
N TYR A 142 8.02 6.19 -15.80
CA TYR A 142 6.80 6.38 -15.01
C TYR A 142 5.65 7.09 -15.74
N CYS A 143 5.88 7.70 -16.93
CA CYS A 143 4.83 8.46 -17.62
C CYS A 143 4.29 7.73 -18.86
N ARG A 144 4.22 6.40 -18.82
CA ARG A 144 3.67 5.55 -19.87
C ARG A 144 2.35 4.90 -19.44
N GLU A 145 1.59 4.45 -20.42
CA GLU A 145 0.42 3.62 -20.21
C GLU A 145 0.84 2.26 -19.68
N GLU A 146 0.55 2.00 -18.41
CA GLU A 146 0.91 0.75 -17.77
C GLU A 146 0.12 0.58 -16.47
N GLY A 147 -0.31 -0.68 -16.17
CA GLY A 147 -1.13 -0.93 -14.98
C GLY A 147 -2.44 -0.12 -15.01
N PRO A 148 -2.84 0.49 -13.88
CA PRO A 148 -4.06 1.30 -13.82
C PRO A 148 -3.88 2.73 -14.35
N TRP A 149 -2.67 3.09 -14.82
CA TRP A 149 -2.33 4.47 -15.22
C TRP A 149 -2.78 4.76 -16.65
N LEU A 150 -4.04 5.18 -16.83
CA LEU A 150 -4.70 5.42 -18.13
C LEU A 150 -4.25 6.74 -18.77
N VAL A 151 -2.96 6.84 -19.14
CA VAL A 151 -2.37 8.09 -19.66
C VAL A 151 -2.87 8.47 -21.07
N ASN A 152 -3.45 7.52 -21.80
CA ASN A 152 -4.01 7.74 -23.13
C ASN A 152 -5.53 8.00 -23.13
N GLU A 153 -6.19 7.94 -21.95
CA GLU A 153 -7.63 8.22 -21.83
C GLU A 153 -7.95 9.67 -22.21
N PRO A 154 -8.76 9.90 -23.25
CA PRO A 154 -8.96 11.25 -23.79
C PRO A 154 -9.51 12.26 -22.78
N GLU A 155 -10.50 11.86 -21.97
CA GLU A 155 -11.12 12.73 -20.97
C GLU A 155 -10.14 13.13 -19.86
N LEU A 156 -9.28 12.20 -19.41
CA LEU A 156 -8.26 12.49 -18.41
C LEU A 156 -7.14 13.36 -18.99
N ARG A 157 -6.79 13.19 -20.24
CA ARG A 157 -5.83 14.05 -20.93
C ARG A 157 -6.36 15.49 -21.05
N GLU A 158 -7.62 15.64 -21.48
CA GLU A 158 -8.27 16.94 -21.54
C GLU A 158 -8.29 17.60 -20.15
N LEU A 159 -8.70 16.88 -19.12
CA LEU A 159 -8.69 17.36 -17.74
C LEU A 159 -7.30 17.82 -17.31
N ALA A 160 -6.27 17.01 -17.49
CA ALA A 160 -4.90 17.34 -17.09
C ALA A 160 -4.39 18.62 -17.78
N HIS A 161 -4.63 18.76 -19.09
CA HIS A 161 -4.21 19.93 -19.85
C HIS A 161 -4.99 21.18 -19.44
N ASN A 162 -6.30 21.07 -19.24
CA ASN A 162 -7.14 22.20 -18.82
C ASN A 162 -6.73 22.71 -17.42
N LEU A 163 -6.42 21.80 -16.49
CA LEU A 163 -5.98 22.17 -15.15
C LEU A 163 -4.59 22.81 -15.14
N ALA A 164 -3.67 22.27 -15.91
CA ALA A 164 -2.31 22.79 -15.94
C ALA A 164 -2.18 24.16 -16.64
N GLU A 165 -3.04 24.49 -17.65
CA GLU A 165 -3.09 25.82 -18.32
C GLU A 165 -1.73 26.31 -18.86
N ASN A 166 -0.93 25.43 -19.44
CA ASN A 166 0.46 25.69 -19.88
C ASN A 166 1.45 26.07 -18.75
N GLU A 167 1.11 25.80 -17.49
CA GLU A 167 2.07 25.93 -16.40
C GLU A 167 3.24 24.96 -16.61
N THR A 168 4.44 25.39 -16.25
CA THR A 168 5.66 24.61 -16.41
C THR A 168 6.30 24.24 -15.07
N ARG A 169 5.99 24.95 -13.99
CA ARG A 169 6.50 24.66 -12.62
C ARG A 169 5.80 23.44 -12.06
N VAL A 170 6.57 22.41 -11.77
CA VAL A 170 6.03 21.11 -11.38
C VAL A 170 5.17 21.19 -10.11
N LEU A 171 5.62 21.90 -9.07
CA LEU A 171 4.85 22.02 -7.83
C LEU A 171 3.51 22.74 -8.03
N THR A 172 3.47 23.75 -8.89
CA THR A 172 2.24 24.49 -9.21
C THR A 172 1.24 23.57 -9.90
N ILE A 173 1.70 22.75 -10.86
CA ILE A 173 0.85 21.76 -11.54
C ILE A 173 0.30 20.73 -10.54
N VAL A 174 1.18 20.16 -9.70
CA VAL A 174 0.79 19.22 -8.64
C VAL A 174 -0.29 19.84 -7.73
N LYS A 175 -0.11 21.08 -7.30
CA LYS A 175 -1.11 21.81 -6.48
C LYS A 175 -2.45 21.98 -7.19
N LYS A 176 -2.46 22.30 -8.48
CA LYS A 176 -3.69 22.42 -9.26
C LYS A 176 -4.44 21.08 -9.33
N PHE A 177 -3.74 19.96 -9.53
CA PHE A 177 -4.34 18.63 -9.53
C PHE A 177 -4.89 18.25 -8.15
N VAL A 178 -4.12 18.50 -7.09
CA VAL A 178 -4.58 18.29 -5.70
C VAL A 178 -5.84 19.13 -5.40
N ALA A 179 -5.83 20.41 -5.75
CA ALA A 179 -6.95 21.30 -5.51
C ALA A 179 -8.21 20.83 -6.24
N TRP A 180 -8.07 20.43 -7.51
CA TRP A 180 -9.21 19.92 -8.27
C TRP A 180 -9.80 18.64 -7.67
N ILE A 181 -8.96 17.67 -7.28
CA ILE A 181 -9.43 16.41 -6.65
C ILE A 181 -10.14 16.72 -5.34
N ARG A 182 -9.55 17.55 -4.47
CA ARG A 182 -10.16 18.00 -3.21
C ARG A 182 -11.56 18.59 -3.42
N ASP A 183 -11.71 19.43 -4.45
CA ASP A 183 -12.94 20.19 -4.65
C ASP A 183 -14.02 19.38 -5.38
N ASN A 184 -13.64 18.31 -6.09
CA ASN A 184 -14.55 17.59 -6.97
C ASN A 184 -14.75 16.11 -6.59
N ILE A 185 -13.78 15.44 -5.93
CA ILE A 185 -13.88 14.03 -5.64
C ILE A 185 -14.28 13.82 -4.18
N ARG A 186 -15.47 13.26 -3.96
CA ARG A 186 -15.94 12.88 -2.63
C ARG A 186 -15.32 11.56 -2.20
N TYR A 187 -14.90 11.46 -0.93
CA TYR A 187 -14.46 10.20 -0.37
C TYR A 187 -15.62 9.18 -0.31
N GLU A 188 -15.44 8.05 -0.98
CA GLU A 188 -16.39 6.94 -0.98
C GLU A 188 -15.62 5.64 -1.12
N PHE A 189 -15.97 4.64 -0.29
CA PHE A 189 -15.33 3.32 -0.35
C PHE A 189 -16.12 2.39 -1.28
N TYR A 190 -15.38 1.64 -2.09
CA TYR A 190 -15.90 0.57 -2.96
C TYR A 190 -15.22 -0.75 -2.64
N GLU A 191 -15.93 -1.87 -2.75
CA GLU A 191 -15.36 -3.20 -2.50
C GLU A 191 -14.21 -3.58 -3.46
N SER A 192 -14.14 -2.96 -4.62
CA SER A 192 -13.03 -3.10 -5.57
C SER A 192 -12.54 -1.74 -5.99
N TYR A 193 -11.25 -1.60 -6.21
CA TYR A 193 -10.66 -0.35 -6.66
C TYR A 193 -11.24 0.13 -7.99
N LEU A 194 -11.24 1.45 -8.17
CA LEU A 194 -11.68 2.12 -9.38
C LEU A 194 -10.47 2.46 -10.27
N TYR A 195 -10.67 2.36 -11.59
CA TYR A 195 -9.77 2.99 -12.53
C TYR A 195 -9.90 4.52 -12.47
N PRO A 196 -8.88 5.29 -12.88
CA PRO A 196 -8.92 6.75 -12.81
C PRO A 196 -10.08 7.38 -13.60
N ASN A 197 -10.45 6.81 -14.74
CA ASN A 197 -11.63 7.26 -15.52
C ASN A 197 -12.96 6.98 -14.80
N GLU A 198 -13.05 5.90 -14.04
CA GLU A 198 -14.24 5.59 -13.22
C GLU A 198 -14.34 6.52 -12.02
N THR A 199 -13.21 6.80 -11.34
CA THR A 199 -13.14 7.79 -10.26
C THR A 199 -13.54 9.17 -10.75
N TYR A 200 -13.04 9.57 -11.92
CA TYR A 200 -13.40 10.83 -12.59
C TYR A 200 -14.89 10.87 -12.95
N ALA A 201 -15.42 9.86 -13.61
CA ALA A 201 -16.82 9.80 -14.02
C ALA A 201 -17.80 9.79 -12.84
N LYS A 202 -17.43 9.15 -11.72
CA LYS A 202 -18.26 9.07 -10.52
C LYS A 202 -18.11 10.29 -9.61
N LEU A 203 -17.03 11.03 -9.72
CA LEU A 203 -16.59 12.07 -8.78
C LEU A 203 -16.51 11.52 -7.33
N GLN A 204 -16.11 10.28 -7.18
CA GLN A 204 -16.03 9.54 -5.92
C GLN A 204 -14.90 8.51 -5.95
N GLY A 205 -14.28 8.28 -4.80
CA GLY A 205 -13.27 7.24 -4.62
C GLY A 205 -12.61 7.29 -3.24
N ALA A 206 -12.07 6.16 -2.80
CA ALA A 206 -11.31 6.05 -1.57
C ALA A 206 -9.86 6.57 -1.76
N CYS A 207 -8.99 6.37 -0.76
CA CYS A 207 -7.63 6.89 -0.79
C CYS A 207 -6.83 6.42 -2.02
N ALA A 208 -6.87 5.12 -2.33
CA ALA A 208 -6.17 4.57 -3.48
C ALA A 208 -6.74 5.08 -4.81
N ASP A 209 -8.07 5.22 -4.92
CA ASP A 209 -8.74 5.66 -6.14
C ASP A 209 -8.40 7.13 -6.45
N GLN A 210 -8.45 8.00 -5.44
CA GLN A 210 -8.07 9.41 -5.58
C GLN A 210 -6.58 9.56 -5.91
N ALA A 211 -5.71 8.79 -5.23
CA ALA A 211 -4.28 8.79 -5.53
C ALA A 211 -4.00 8.31 -6.96
N THR A 212 -4.74 7.28 -7.45
CA THR A 212 -4.58 6.74 -8.81
C THR A 212 -4.99 7.76 -9.87
N LEU A 213 -6.09 8.48 -9.65
CA LEU A 213 -6.49 9.58 -10.54
C LEU A 213 -5.42 10.67 -10.55
N PHE A 214 -4.94 11.12 -9.40
CA PHE A 214 -3.87 12.11 -9.29
C PHE A 214 -2.58 11.68 -10.01
N ILE A 215 -2.15 10.43 -9.80
CA ILE A 215 -0.96 9.87 -10.46
C ILE A 215 -1.14 9.86 -11.97
N THR A 216 -2.32 9.49 -12.46
CA THR A 216 -2.61 9.48 -13.90
C THR A 216 -2.53 10.88 -14.49
N LEU A 217 -3.11 11.90 -13.84
CA LEU A 217 -2.99 13.30 -14.26
C LEU A 217 -1.52 13.77 -14.29
N CYS A 218 -0.74 13.42 -13.27
CA CYS A 218 0.70 13.70 -13.23
C CYS A 218 1.43 13.05 -14.41
N ARG A 219 1.22 11.76 -14.64
CA ARG A 219 1.87 11.00 -15.72
C ARG A 219 1.49 11.53 -17.11
N ILE A 220 0.24 11.92 -17.33
CA ILE A 220 -0.22 12.57 -18.57
C ILE A 220 0.56 13.84 -18.83
N TYR A 221 0.85 14.61 -17.80
CA TYR A 221 1.57 15.89 -17.92
C TYR A 221 3.10 15.74 -17.82
N GLY A 222 3.61 14.52 -17.85
CA GLY A 222 5.05 14.22 -17.85
C GLY A 222 5.70 14.26 -16.48
N ILE A 223 4.94 14.29 -15.39
CA ILE A 223 5.41 14.25 -14.01
C ILE A 223 5.43 12.80 -13.54
N PRO A 224 6.62 12.21 -13.26
CA PRO A 224 6.74 10.86 -12.74
C PRO A 224 6.01 10.71 -11.42
N ALA A 225 5.13 9.74 -11.32
CA ALA A 225 4.39 9.45 -10.10
C ALA A 225 4.00 7.97 -10.01
N TYR A 226 3.81 7.48 -8.79
CA TYR A 226 3.38 6.11 -8.50
C TYR A 226 2.61 6.04 -7.18
N LEU A 227 1.89 4.94 -6.95
CA LEU A 227 1.15 4.72 -5.72
C LEU A 227 2.05 4.12 -4.64
N GLN A 228 1.94 4.62 -3.43
CA GLN A 228 2.53 4.05 -2.21
C GLN A 228 1.44 3.76 -1.19
N ALA A 229 1.56 2.66 -0.45
CA ALA A 229 0.70 2.41 0.67
C ALA A 229 1.47 1.89 1.88
N GLY A 230 0.84 1.88 3.02
CA GLY A 230 1.39 1.42 4.28
C GLY A 230 0.30 1.23 5.31
N CYS A 231 0.71 0.92 6.53
CA CYS A 231 -0.20 0.86 7.66
C CYS A 231 0.07 2.00 8.65
N ILE A 232 -0.98 2.39 9.35
CA ILE A 232 -0.97 3.48 10.34
C ILE A 232 -1.38 2.89 11.67
N TYR A 233 -0.64 3.17 12.74
CA TYR A 233 -1.06 2.85 14.09
C TYR A 233 -2.22 3.73 14.52
N LEU A 234 -3.35 3.10 14.82
CA LEU A 234 -4.62 3.73 15.22
C LEU A 234 -5.11 3.09 16.53
N PRO A 235 -4.70 3.57 17.71
CA PRO A 235 -4.86 2.87 18.99
C PRO A 235 -6.31 2.52 19.35
N GLU A 236 -7.28 3.32 18.88
CA GLU A 236 -8.70 3.13 19.18
C GLU A 236 -9.43 2.28 18.12
N THR A 237 -8.74 1.84 17.06
CA THR A 237 -9.40 1.12 15.96
C THR A 237 -9.52 -0.36 16.30
N GLN A 238 -10.75 -0.86 16.20
CA GLN A 238 -11.06 -2.29 16.16
C GLN A 238 -12.27 -2.46 15.25
N THR A 239 -12.06 -3.04 14.08
CA THR A 239 -13.11 -3.25 13.07
C THR A 239 -13.11 -4.69 12.59
N SER A 240 -14.25 -5.14 12.08
CA SER A 240 -14.38 -6.41 11.35
C SER A 240 -15.44 -6.20 10.29
N GLU A 241 -15.00 -6.20 9.04
CA GLU A 241 -15.83 -5.91 7.88
C GLU A 241 -15.84 -7.09 6.91
N THR A 242 -16.92 -7.23 6.15
CA THR A 242 -17.07 -8.28 5.16
C THR A 242 -17.26 -7.70 3.77
N TYR A 243 -16.57 -8.27 2.80
CA TYR A 243 -16.57 -7.85 1.41
C TYR A 243 -16.91 -9.01 0.48
N TYR A 244 -17.12 -8.71 -0.79
CA TYR A 244 -17.36 -9.70 -1.85
C TYR A 244 -18.52 -10.65 -1.53
N GLY A 245 -19.63 -10.05 -1.05
CA GLY A 245 -20.80 -10.83 -0.64
C GLY A 245 -20.52 -11.80 0.51
N GLY A 246 -19.66 -11.43 1.45
CA GLY A 246 -19.29 -12.23 2.62
C GLY A 246 -18.18 -13.26 2.35
N ARG A 247 -17.51 -13.20 1.20
CA ARG A 247 -16.40 -14.13 0.87
C ARG A 247 -15.06 -13.72 1.45
N MET A 248 -14.96 -12.49 1.86
CA MET A 248 -13.78 -11.96 2.50
C MET A 248 -14.16 -11.24 3.77
N THR A 249 -13.45 -11.54 4.85
CA THR A 249 -13.57 -10.84 6.14
C THR A 249 -12.22 -10.25 6.50
N GLU A 250 -12.19 -8.96 6.80
CA GLU A 250 -11.03 -8.24 7.28
C GLU A 250 -11.28 -7.75 8.70
N SER A 251 -10.41 -8.13 9.63
CA SER A 251 -10.44 -7.72 11.04
C SER A 251 -9.18 -6.94 11.35
N LEU A 252 -9.33 -5.67 11.70
CA LEU A 252 -8.23 -4.75 11.98
C LEU A 252 -8.26 -4.35 13.46
N LYS A 253 -7.11 -4.44 14.13
CA LYS A 253 -6.96 -4.00 15.51
C LYS A 253 -5.76 -3.08 15.66
N GLN A 254 -6.02 -1.84 16.05
CA GLN A 254 -5.02 -0.77 16.21
C GLN A 254 -4.20 -0.49 14.95
N ILE A 255 -4.68 -0.91 13.79
CA ILE A 255 -4.06 -0.73 12.48
C ILE A 255 -5.09 -0.22 11.49
N GLY A 256 -4.66 0.63 10.57
CA GLY A 256 -5.42 1.02 9.39
C GLY A 256 -4.52 1.01 8.16
N TRP A 257 -5.02 0.50 7.05
CA TRP A 257 -4.31 0.53 5.77
C TRP A 257 -4.63 1.81 5.02
N HIS A 258 -3.60 2.38 4.39
CA HIS A 258 -3.73 3.64 3.68
C HIS A 258 -2.83 3.68 2.45
N ALA A 259 -3.25 4.42 1.41
CA ALA A 259 -2.49 4.61 0.20
C ALA A 259 -2.43 6.10 -0.18
N TRP A 260 -1.29 6.52 -0.73
CA TRP A 260 -1.01 7.88 -1.17
C TRP A 260 -0.16 7.87 -2.44
N ALA A 261 -0.10 8.99 -3.12
CA ALA A 261 0.77 9.15 -4.28
C ALA A 261 2.19 9.57 -3.86
N ILE A 262 3.17 9.20 -4.66
CA ILE A 262 4.51 9.76 -4.65
C ILE A 262 4.75 10.40 -6.00
N ALA A 263 5.07 11.69 -6.04
CA ALA A 263 5.32 12.45 -7.25
C ALA A 263 6.73 13.05 -7.26
N TYR A 264 7.37 13.08 -8.42
CA TYR A 264 8.70 13.70 -8.56
C TYR A 264 8.56 15.19 -8.80
N VAL A 265 9.01 15.98 -7.83
CA VAL A 265 8.89 17.44 -7.83
C VAL A 265 10.27 18.07 -7.66
N PRO A 266 10.95 18.48 -8.74
CA PRO A 266 12.26 19.13 -8.63
C PRO A 266 12.15 20.52 -7.98
N PRO A 267 13.14 20.94 -7.16
CA PRO A 267 14.41 20.28 -6.89
C PRO A 267 14.37 19.25 -5.75
N TRP A 268 13.21 19.02 -5.10
CA TRP A 268 13.11 18.19 -3.88
C TRP A 268 13.12 16.66 -4.18
N GLY A 269 12.90 16.25 -5.44
CA GLY A 269 12.82 14.83 -5.80
C GLY A 269 11.44 14.23 -5.51
N TRP A 270 11.41 13.01 -4.99
CA TRP A 270 10.16 12.29 -4.71
C TRP A 270 9.49 12.81 -3.45
N LEU A 271 8.29 13.36 -3.60
CA LEU A 271 7.46 13.87 -2.51
C LEU A 271 6.18 13.06 -2.36
N PRO A 272 5.75 12.77 -1.13
CA PRO A 272 4.43 12.17 -0.89
C PRO A 272 3.34 13.20 -1.16
N VAL A 273 2.22 12.72 -1.72
CA VAL A 273 1.01 13.52 -1.94
C VAL A 273 -0.18 12.70 -1.44
N ASP A 274 -0.70 13.07 -0.29
CA ASP A 274 -1.83 12.40 0.35
C ASP A 274 -3.10 13.25 0.21
N LEU A 275 -4.10 12.69 -0.44
CA LEU A 275 -5.32 13.40 -0.82
C LEU A 275 -6.45 13.25 0.21
N THR A 276 -6.31 12.32 1.16
CA THR A 276 -7.43 11.94 2.03
C THR A 276 -7.10 11.93 3.51
N TYR A 277 -5.83 11.88 3.90
CA TYR A 277 -5.40 11.86 5.30
C TYR A 277 -4.33 12.92 5.55
N VAL A 278 -4.74 14.17 5.79
CA VAL A 278 -3.86 15.32 5.94
C VAL A 278 -4.07 16.04 7.27
N ILE A 279 -2.97 16.56 7.85
CA ILE A 279 -3.04 17.41 9.04
C ILE A 279 -3.50 18.83 8.63
N GLY A 280 -4.41 19.40 9.42
CA GLY A 280 -4.91 20.76 9.23
C GLY A 280 -5.94 20.92 8.12
N GLY A 281 -6.44 19.80 7.55
CA GLY A 281 -7.46 19.82 6.51
C GLY A 281 -6.94 20.22 5.13
N PHE A 282 -7.85 20.32 4.17
CA PHE A 282 -7.56 20.58 2.76
C PHE A 282 -7.65 22.04 2.32
N ASP A 283 -7.72 23.01 3.22
CA ASP A 283 -7.85 24.42 2.85
C ASP A 283 -6.68 24.90 1.96
N ASP A 284 -5.48 24.37 2.23
CA ASP A 284 -4.30 24.58 1.36
C ASP A 284 -3.87 23.27 0.68
N PRO A 285 -3.78 23.22 -0.67
CA PRO A 285 -3.24 22.07 -1.41
C PRO A 285 -1.84 21.61 -0.97
N PHE A 286 -1.04 22.48 -0.34
CA PHE A 286 0.23 22.09 0.25
C PHE A 286 0.10 21.08 1.40
N ASN A 287 -1.03 21.05 2.10
CA ASN A 287 -1.22 20.11 3.19
C ASN A 287 -1.21 18.66 2.71
N ALA A 288 -1.64 18.40 1.46
CA ALA A 288 -1.51 17.07 0.85
C ALA A 288 -0.05 16.58 0.78
N ILE A 289 0.91 17.51 0.70
CA ILE A 289 2.35 17.20 0.63
C ILE A 289 3.00 17.24 2.03
N LYS A 290 2.68 18.27 2.82
CA LYS A 290 3.34 18.54 4.11
C LYS A 290 2.71 17.82 5.30
N GLY A 291 1.45 17.44 5.21
CA GLY A 291 0.63 16.93 6.31
C GLY A 291 0.05 15.54 6.08
N GLY A 292 0.46 14.83 5.05
CA GLY A 292 -0.07 13.50 4.74
C GLY A 292 0.36 12.42 5.74
N ALA A 293 -0.32 11.27 5.71
CA ALA A 293 -0.10 10.16 6.65
C ALA A 293 1.36 9.70 6.71
N VAL A 294 2.05 9.67 5.58
CA VAL A 294 3.46 9.26 5.52
C VAL A 294 4.40 10.16 6.31
N THR A 295 3.96 11.37 6.66
CA THR A 295 4.75 12.31 7.48
C THR A 295 4.73 11.97 8.96
N PHE A 296 3.84 11.07 9.38
CA PHE A 296 3.75 10.64 10.78
C PHE A 296 4.65 9.45 11.07
N GLN A 297 5.30 9.48 12.22
CA GLN A 297 6.11 8.38 12.70
C GLN A 297 5.28 7.10 12.96
N ARG A 298 4.00 7.22 13.20
CA ARG A 298 3.06 6.09 13.37
C ARG A 298 2.66 5.38 12.06
N THR A 299 3.14 5.86 10.91
CA THR A 299 2.89 5.22 9.61
C THR A 299 4.09 4.38 9.20
N ILE A 300 3.88 3.12 8.89
CA ILE A 300 4.92 2.21 8.39
C ILE A 300 4.67 1.96 6.90
N GLN A 301 5.63 2.36 6.08
CA GLN A 301 5.57 2.17 4.62
C GLN A 301 5.76 0.68 4.30
N TYR A 302 4.95 0.19 3.40
CA TYR A 302 4.91 -1.22 3.06
C TYR A 302 5.43 -1.51 1.65
N LEU A 303 4.72 -1.19 0.58
CA LEU A 303 5.07 -1.53 -0.81
C LEU A 303 4.69 -0.43 -1.84
N ASN A 304 5.21 -0.32 -3.08
CA ASN A 304 4.80 0.58 -4.19
C ASN A 304 4.08 -0.15 -5.29
N PHE A 305 3.23 0.54 -5.98
CA PHE A 305 2.75 0.15 -7.30
C PHE A 305 3.28 1.13 -8.33
N THR A 306 4.15 0.66 -9.19
CA THR A 306 4.74 1.48 -10.25
C THR A 306 4.23 1.09 -11.64
N GLN A 307 3.84 -0.17 -11.81
CA GLN A 307 3.43 -0.72 -13.10
C GLN A 307 2.34 -1.79 -13.03
N THR A 308 2.06 -2.34 -11.85
CA THR A 308 1.04 -3.39 -11.72
C THR A 308 -0.37 -2.86 -11.74
N ASP A 309 -1.23 -3.58 -12.45
CA ASP A 309 -2.66 -3.32 -12.47
C ASP A 309 -3.37 -3.95 -11.26
N TYR A 310 -3.20 -3.33 -10.09
CA TYR A 310 -3.86 -3.77 -8.87
C TYR A 310 -5.39 -3.61 -8.92
N VAL A 311 -5.91 -2.74 -9.82
CA VAL A 311 -7.36 -2.57 -10.02
C VAL A 311 -7.92 -3.82 -10.70
N ALA A 312 -7.30 -4.26 -11.80
CA ALA A 312 -7.69 -5.50 -12.45
C ALA A 312 -7.57 -6.70 -11.48
N SER A 313 -6.45 -6.79 -10.77
CA SER A 313 -6.21 -7.88 -9.81
C SER A 313 -7.32 -7.94 -8.76
N SER A 314 -7.69 -6.84 -8.10
CA SER A 314 -8.74 -6.84 -7.07
C SER A 314 -10.10 -7.32 -7.61
N ARG A 315 -10.41 -7.06 -8.88
CA ARG A 315 -11.65 -7.49 -9.54
C ARG A 315 -11.62 -8.97 -9.93
N GLU A 316 -10.47 -9.46 -10.37
CA GLU A 316 -10.26 -10.89 -10.63
C GLU A 316 -10.44 -11.70 -9.35
N ASP A 317 -9.97 -11.19 -8.25
CA ASP A 317 -10.05 -11.83 -6.94
C ASP A 317 -11.45 -11.90 -6.41
N ARG A 318 -12.15 -10.77 -6.46
CA ARG A 318 -13.57 -10.74 -6.14
C ARG A 318 -14.31 -11.80 -6.96
N SER A 319 -14.06 -11.84 -8.27
CA SER A 319 -14.69 -12.80 -9.18
C SER A 319 -14.29 -14.24 -8.84
N PHE A 320 -13.03 -14.49 -8.52
CA PHE A 320 -12.53 -15.79 -8.13
C PHE A 320 -13.20 -16.31 -6.85
N LEU A 321 -13.23 -15.52 -5.81
CA LEU A 321 -13.83 -15.90 -4.52
C LEU A 321 -15.33 -16.11 -4.64
N MET A 322 -16.04 -15.23 -5.35
CA MET A 322 -17.48 -15.33 -5.53
C MET A 322 -17.87 -16.55 -6.39
N ASN A 323 -17.20 -16.77 -7.52
CA ASN A 323 -17.52 -17.84 -8.46
C ASN A 323 -17.17 -19.25 -7.96
N ASN A 324 -16.19 -19.34 -7.04
CA ASN A 324 -15.75 -20.61 -6.47
C ASN A 324 -16.30 -20.86 -5.07
N TYR A 325 -16.97 -19.87 -4.47
CA TYR A 325 -17.48 -19.93 -3.11
C TYR A 325 -16.40 -20.11 -2.05
N PHE A 326 -15.18 -19.67 -2.31
CA PHE A 326 -14.08 -19.69 -1.36
C PHE A 326 -14.14 -18.50 -0.39
N TYR A 327 -13.49 -18.65 0.76
CA TYR A 327 -13.43 -17.61 1.79
C TYR A 327 -12.01 -17.23 2.12
N VAL A 328 -11.80 -15.96 2.38
CA VAL A 328 -10.54 -15.41 2.91
C VAL A 328 -10.84 -14.63 4.19
N TYR A 329 -10.07 -14.92 5.23
CA TYR A 329 -10.11 -14.18 6.49
C TYR A 329 -8.76 -13.53 6.70
N ILE A 330 -8.75 -12.24 7.01
CA ILE A 330 -7.57 -11.41 7.27
C ILE A 330 -7.71 -10.84 8.67
N GLU A 331 -6.65 -10.96 9.45
CA GLU A 331 -6.58 -10.44 10.81
C GLU A 331 -5.25 -9.71 10.95
N ASP A 332 -5.29 -8.38 11.03
CA ASP A 332 -4.12 -7.54 11.20
C ASP A 332 -4.18 -6.77 12.52
N GLU A 333 -3.05 -6.74 13.23
CA GLU A 333 -2.90 -6.03 14.49
C GLU A 333 -1.58 -5.25 14.49
N MET A 334 -1.62 -4.00 14.96
CA MET A 334 -0.43 -3.19 15.19
C MET A 334 -0.36 -2.78 16.65
N ILE A 335 0.76 -3.06 17.30
CA ILE A 335 0.96 -2.82 18.73
C ILE A 335 2.11 -1.83 18.88
N LEU A 336 1.88 -0.75 19.62
CA LEU A 336 2.94 0.17 20.02
C LEU A 336 3.89 -0.53 20.99
N ASP A 337 5.17 -0.54 20.64
CA ASP A 337 6.23 -1.01 21.52
C ASP A 337 7.01 0.22 22.03
N PRO A 338 6.95 0.54 23.31
CA PRO A 338 7.68 1.68 23.86
C PRO A 338 9.18 1.45 23.94
N SER A 339 9.67 0.23 23.69
CA SER A 339 11.10 -0.08 23.66
C SER A 339 11.68 0.15 22.27
N PRO A 340 12.70 1.01 22.12
CA PRO A 340 13.34 1.22 20.82
C PRO A 340 14.26 0.07 20.38
N GLU A 341 14.41 -0.99 21.20
CA GLU A 341 15.22 -2.16 20.85
C GLU A 341 14.34 -3.24 20.26
N PRO A 342 14.68 -3.80 19.07
CA PRO A 342 13.94 -4.92 18.52
C PRO A 342 14.02 -6.12 19.49
N PRO A 343 12.91 -6.82 19.76
CA PRO A 343 12.94 -8.04 20.52
C PRO A 343 13.90 -9.02 19.85
N LYS A 344 14.65 -9.81 20.65
CA LYS A 344 15.51 -10.84 20.07
C LYS A 344 14.65 -11.79 19.23
N PRO A 345 15.10 -12.14 18.01
CA PRO A 345 14.41 -13.16 17.22
C PRO A 345 14.22 -14.43 18.09
N PRO A 346 13.07 -15.10 17.99
CA PRO A 346 12.89 -16.37 18.68
C PRO A 346 14.01 -17.31 18.25
N GLU A 347 14.65 -17.96 19.23
CA GLU A 347 15.63 -19.01 18.93
C GLU A 347 14.93 -20.08 18.08
N PRO A 348 15.57 -20.56 17.00
CA PRO A 348 15.00 -21.64 16.22
C PRO A 348 14.72 -22.82 17.16
N PRO A 349 13.59 -23.54 17.00
CA PRO A 349 13.28 -24.67 17.83
C PRO A 349 14.50 -25.61 17.87
N SER A 350 14.94 -25.99 19.06
CA SER A 350 16.06 -26.91 19.26
C SER A 350 15.67 -28.27 18.69
N ASP A 351 16.13 -28.56 17.49
CA ASP A 351 15.92 -29.82 16.81
C ASP A 351 16.83 -30.89 17.47
N GLU A 352 16.31 -31.58 18.46
CA GLU A 352 16.89 -32.82 18.96
C GLU A 352 16.48 -34.03 18.08
N THR A 353 16.69 -33.96 16.76
CA THR A 353 16.73 -35.17 15.92
C THR A 353 17.57 -34.92 14.66
N GLN A 354 18.77 -35.39 14.73
CA GLN A 354 19.76 -35.79 13.74
C GLN A 354 19.44 -35.58 12.25
N GLY A 355 20.11 -34.60 11.64
CA GLY A 355 20.31 -34.47 10.20
C GLY A 355 21.12 -33.21 9.93
N LYS A 356 22.40 -33.37 9.53
CA LYS A 356 23.32 -32.23 9.31
C LYS A 356 22.65 -31.09 8.53
N PRO A 357 22.49 -29.87 9.10
CA PRO A 357 22.01 -28.73 8.38
C PRO A 357 23.11 -28.26 7.41
N ARG A 358 22.77 -28.11 6.15
CA ARG A 358 23.53 -27.22 5.26
C ARG A 358 23.35 -25.82 5.84
N LEU A 359 24.41 -25.26 6.39
CA LEU A 359 24.52 -23.86 6.76
C LEU A 359 24.27 -23.02 5.49
N ILE A 360 23.05 -22.51 5.33
CA ILE A 360 22.82 -21.32 4.53
C ILE A 360 23.15 -20.18 5.47
N SER A 361 24.38 -19.71 5.40
CA SER A 361 24.79 -18.46 5.99
C SER A 361 23.94 -17.37 5.35
N VAL A 362 22.94 -16.85 6.08
CA VAL A 362 22.26 -15.63 5.71
C VAL A 362 23.26 -14.50 5.91
N LEU A 363 24.08 -14.27 4.88
CA LEU A 363 24.85 -13.06 4.76
C LEU A 363 23.84 -11.92 4.53
N ILE A 364 23.58 -11.16 5.59
CA ILE A 364 22.93 -9.87 5.48
C ILE A 364 23.93 -8.97 4.73
N VAL A 365 23.88 -9.00 3.42
CA VAL A 365 24.52 -7.98 2.59
C VAL A 365 23.63 -6.75 2.70
N ALA A 366 24.02 -5.83 3.55
CA ALA A 366 23.54 -4.46 3.53
C ALA A 366 24.03 -3.81 2.23
N ALA A 367 23.37 -4.08 1.13
CA ALA A 367 23.54 -3.32 -0.10
C ALA A 367 22.65 -2.09 0.03
N ALA A 368 23.27 -0.99 0.43
CA ALA A 368 22.72 0.34 0.28
C ALA A 368 22.67 0.69 -1.20
N VAL A 369 21.56 0.38 -1.86
CA VAL A 369 21.11 1.07 -3.08
C VAL A 369 19.59 1.18 -3.00
N GLY A 370 19.13 2.41 -3.14
CA GLY A 370 17.79 2.85 -2.83
C GLY A 370 16.70 2.32 -3.72
N VAL A 371 15.49 2.61 -3.23
CA VAL A 371 14.19 2.69 -3.91
C VAL A 371 13.38 1.41 -3.91
N THR A 372 12.43 1.37 -3.12
CA THR A 372 10.99 1.59 -2.91
C THR A 372 10.08 0.50 -3.42
N LEU A 373 9.11 0.18 -2.72
CA LEU A 373 7.80 0.56 -2.25
C LEU A 373 6.70 -0.43 -2.55
N THR A 374 5.67 -0.64 -1.99
CA THR A 374 4.50 -0.52 -1.28
C THR A 374 3.33 -1.39 -1.26
N GLY A 375 2.30 -1.36 -0.60
CA GLY A 375 1.20 -2.14 -0.66
C GLY A 375 -0.17 -1.67 -0.24
N ALA A 376 -1.22 -2.01 -0.74
CA ALA A 376 -2.56 -1.98 -0.19
C ALA A 376 -2.82 -3.28 0.57
N SER A 377 -3.96 -3.42 1.26
CA SER A 377 -4.26 -4.57 2.10
C SER A 377 -3.73 -5.90 1.52
N MET A 378 -3.34 -6.82 2.37
CA MET A 378 -2.68 -8.09 2.01
C MET A 378 -3.33 -8.86 0.85
N ILE A 379 -4.62 -8.61 0.58
CA ILE A 379 -5.39 -9.21 -0.51
C ILE A 379 -4.94 -8.76 -1.89
N VAL A 380 -4.70 -7.48 -2.07
CA VAL A 380 -4.16 -6.97 -3.34
C VAL A 380 -2.83 -7.63 -3.63
N PHE A 381 -2.11 -8.05 -2.61
CA PHE A 381 -0.80 -8.64 -2.75
C PHE A 381 -0.82 -10.15 -3.03
N VAL A 382 -1.63 -10.94 -2.33
CA VAL A 382 -1.75 -12.40 -2.57
C VAL A 382 -2.18 -12.69 -4.01
N LEU A 383 -2.84 -11.72 -4.62
CA LEU A 383 -3.55 -11.86 -5.89
C LEU A 383 -2.83 -11.16 -7.05
N TYR A 384 -1.85 -10.35 -6.74
CA TYR A 384 -1.03 -9.55 -7.64
C TYR A 384 -0.15 -10.36 -8.61
N VAL A 385 0.44 -11.44 -8.17
CA VAL A 385 1.39 -12.25 -8.95
C VAL A 385 0.69 -13.16 -10.00
N ARG A 386 -0.65 -13.28 -9.95
CA ARG A 386 -1.42 -14.11 -10.91
C ARG A 386 -1.30 -13.67 -12.36
N LYS A 387 -1.04 -12.38 -12.63
CA LYS A 387 -1.01 -11.85 -14.01
C LYS A 387 0.34 -12.05 -14.72
N ALA A 388 1.45 -11.87 -14.04
CA ALA A 388 2.78 -11.95 -14.65
C ALA A 388 3.10 -13.32 -15.29
N LYS A 389 2.38 -14.38 -14.90
CA LYS A 389 2.59 -15.74 -15.41
C LYS A 389 1.73 -16.08 -16.63
N LYS A 390 0.58 -15.41 -16.83
CA LYS A 390 -0.29 -15.65 -17.99
C LYS A 390 0.32 -15.09 -19.28
N GLU A 391 1.01 -13.97 -19.22
CA GLU A 391 1.66 -13.37 -20.40
C GLU A 391 2.88 -14.17 -20.89
N LYS A 392 3.59 -14.86 -19.97
CA LYS A 392 4.72 -15.75 -20.35
C LYS A 392 4.33 -17.13 -20.90
N LEU A 393 3.06 -17.50 -20.83
CA LEU A 393 2.56 -18.78 -21.37
C LEU A 393 1.78 -18.59 -22.68
N SER A 394 1.65 -17.36 -23.18
CA SER A 394 1.01 -17.02 -24.47
C SER A 394 2.01 -16.55 -25.54
N GLU A 395 3.30 -16.54 -25.24
CA GLU A 395 4.42 -16.47 -26.19
C GLU A 395 5.06 -17.86 -26.34
#